data_6ee74eb6697377251a96d92151f80a06
#
_entry.id   6ee74eb6697377251a96d92151f80a06
#
_cell.length_a   1.000
_cell.length_b   1.000
_cell.length_c   1.000
_cell.angle_alpha   90.00
_cell.angle_beta   90.00
_cell.angle_gamma   90.00
#
_symmetry.space_group_name_H-M   'P 1'
#
loop_
_entity.id
_entity.type
_entity.pdbx_description
1 polymer ?
#
loop_
_entity_poly.entity_id
_entity_poly.type
_entity_poly.pdbx_seq_one_letter_code
_entity_poly.pdbx_strand_id
1 'polypeptide(L)'
;TLSYFGLIFDLYCALRKLGVSVDLISSKVQNFSDYKMVCAPGMMHMPSDLKQALASNSGVSLIGPRSAARDAHMTIPQPLPPDIPHLDVTVSAVESLRPDMPIALSGAGAIKGYREVLEGDATPILLSKAGDTVAMGNGNLVYLGSWLDQDGFIEFLEPLCRKAGIETIKMPE
;
A
#
# COMPACT_ATOMS: atom_id res chain seq x y z
N THR A 1 -14.00 11.79 -5.41
CA THR A 1 -14.57 10.65 -4.63
C THR A 1 -13.58 9.51 -4.67
N LEU A 2 -13.21 8.96 -3.50
CA LEU A 2 -12.36 7.77 -3.40
C LEU A 2 -13.11 6.57 -3.99
N SER A 3 -12.52 5.94 -4.99
CA SER A 3 -13.07 4.74 -5.63
C SER A 3 -12.12 3.57 -5.38
N TYR A 4 -12.63 2.50 -4.77
CA TYR A 4 -11.87 1.26 -4.57
C TYR A 4 -11.35 0.70 -5.92
N PHE A 5 -12.22 0.66 -6.93
CA PHE A 5 -11.83 0.22 -8.27
C PHE A 5 -10.77 1.14 -8.90
N GLY A 6 -10.88 2.46 -8.69
CA GLY A 6 -9.87 3.40 -9.18
C GLY A 6 -8.51 3.15 -8.55
N LEU A 7 -8.45 2.94 -7.23
CA LEU A 7 -7.19 2.64 -6.53
C LEU A 7 -6.55 1.33 -7.04
N ILE A 8 -7.34 0.26 -7.13
CA ILE A 8 -6.88 -1.04 -7.64
C ILE A 8 -6.41 -0.92 -9.08
N PHE A 9 -7.15 -0.21 -9.92
CA PHE A 9 -6.82 -0.03 -11.32
C PHE A 9 -5.54 0.80 -11.51
N ASP A 10 -5.34 1.87 -10.74
CA ASP A 10 -4.13 2.67 -10.77
C ASP A 10 -2.90 1.85 -10.37
N LEU A 11 -3.01 1.04 -9.30
CA LEU A 11 -1.96 0.13 -8.85
C LEU A 11 -1.65 -0.95 -9.91
N TYR A 12 -2.70 -1.56 -10.48
CA TYR A 12 -2.59 -2.54 -11.55
C TYR A 12 -1.87 -1.94 -12.77
N CYS A 13 -2.28 -0.75 -13.21
CA CYS A 13 -1.66 -0.07 -14.35
C CYS A 13 -0.16 0.21 -14.11
N ALA A 14 0.21 0.64 -12.90
CA ALA A 14 1.60 0.88 -12.55
C ALA A 14 2.44 -0.40 -12.60
N LEU A 15 1.93 -1.52 -12.05
CA LEU A 15 2.60 -2.82 -12.13
C LEU A 15 2.72 -3.29 -13.59
N ARG A 16 1.68 -3.11 -14.40
CA ARG A 16 1.72 -3.47 -15.84
C ARG A 16 2.73 -2.61 -16.62
N LYS A 17 2.85 -1.32 -16.32
CA LYS A 17 3.88 -0.45 -16.91
C LYS A 17 5.30 -0.86 -16.54
N LEU A 18 5.47 -1.47 -15.37
CA LEU A 18 6.73 -2.10 -14.94
C LEU A 18 6.95 -3.50 -15.55
N GLY A 19 6.08 -3.97 -16.44
CA GLY A 19 6.19 -5.28 -17.09
C GLY A 19 5.81 -6.47 -16.18
N VAL A 20 5.25 -6.21 -15.00
CA VAL A 20 4.90 -7.25 -14.02
C VAL A 20 3.60 -7.95 -14.41
N SER A 21 3.58 -9.27 -14.36
CA SER A 21 2.34 -10.07 -14.46
C SER A 21 1.58 -10.01 -13.14
N VAL A 22 0.27 -9.78 -13.19
CA VAL A 22 -0.57 -9.57 -12.02
C VAL A 22 -1.77 -10.50 -12.06
N ASP A 23 -1.96 -11.27 -10.98
CA ASP A 23 -3.13 -12.08 -10.74
C ASP A 23 -4.06 -11.37 -9.73
N LEU A 24 -5.35 -11.46 -9.95
CA LEU A 24 -6.36 -11.04 -8.98
C LEU A 24 -6.87 -12.27 -8.23
N ILE A 25 -6.56 -12.35 -6.95
CA ILE A 25 -6.89 -13.49 -6.11
C ILE A 25 -7.96 -13.13 -5.08
N SER A 26 -8.68 -14.15 -4.60
CA SER A 26 -9.67 -13.96 -3.54
C SER A 26 -9.00 -13.62 -2.22
N SER A 27 -9.63 -12.74 -1.43
CA SER A 27 -9.24 -12.44 -0.04
C SER A 27 -9.33 -13.65 0.91
N LYS A 28 -9.91 -14.76 0.48
CA LYS A 28 -9.95 -16.03 1.24
C LYS A 28 -8.67 -16.86 1.08
N VAL A 29 -7.79 -16.50 0.14
CA VAL A 29 -6.49 -17.15 0.01
C VAL A 29 -5.60 -16.72 1.17
N GLN A 30 -4.99 -17.69 1.85
CA GLN A 30 -4.11 -17.47 3.00
C GLN A 30 -2.70 -18.02 2.78
N ASN A 31 -2.46 -18.69 1.66
CA ASN A 31 -1.14 -19.15 1.25
C ASN A 31 -0.69 -18.37 0.02
N PHE A 32 0.39 -17.63 0.18
CA PHE A 32 0.96 -16.76 -0.85
C PHE A 32 2.31 -17.27 -1.38
N SER A 33 2.67 -18.54 -1.12
CA SER A 33 3.97 -19.11 -1.48
C SER A 33 4.34 -19.01 -2.97
N ASP A 34 3.32 -18.95 -3.84
CA ASP A 34 3.50 -18.84 -5.28
C ASP A 34 3.72 -17.40 -5.77
N TYR A 35 3.58 -16.42 -4.87
CA TYR A 35 3.68 -15.00 -5.19
C TYR A 35 4.90 -14.35 -4.54
N LYS A 36 5.73 -13.71 -5.33
CA LYS A 36 6.87 -12.93 -4.84
C LYS A 36 6.44 -11.64 -4.15
N MET A 37 5.31 -11.08 -4.55
CA MET A 37 4.70 -9.89 -3.95
C MET A 37 3.19 -10.01 -3.91
N VAL A 38 2.58 -9.64 -2.79
CA VAL A 38 1.13 -9.58 -2.59
C VAL A 38 0.73 -8.15 -2.25
N CYS A 39 -0.28 -7.62 -2.93
CA CYS A 39 -0.81 -6.29 -2.68
C CYS A 39 -2.25 -6.37 -2.16
N ALA A 40 -2.52 -5.72 -1.02
CA ALA A 40 -3.85 -5.66 -0.39
C ALA A 40 -4.28 -4.20 -0.17
N PRO A 41 -4.48 -3.40 -1.24
CA PRO A 41 -4.89 -2.00 -1.13
C PRO A 41 -6.40 -1.87 -0.89
N GLY A 42 -6.80 -0.87 -0.10
CA GLY A 42 -8.20 -0.47 0.06
C GLY A 42 -9.12 -1.50 0.71
N MET A 43 -8.56 -2.54 1.29
CA MET A 43 -9.31 -3.61 1.95
C MET A 43 -9.76 -3.18 3.35
N MET A 44 -10.84 -2.39 3.42
CA MET A 44 -11.28 -1.71 4.65
C MET A 44 -11.46 -2.65 5.84
N HIS A 45 -12.10 -3.80 5.65
CA HIS A 45 -12.15 -4.87 6.64
C HIS A 45 -11.19 -5.98 6.25
N MET A 46 -10.26 -6.32 7.13
CA MET A 46 -9.27 -7.38 6.93
C MET A 46 -9.38 -8.37 8.08
N PRO A 47 -9.81 -9.63 7.82
CA PRO A 47 -9.86 -10.68 8.85
C PRO A 47 -8.49 -10.96 9.46
N SER A 48 -8.48 -11.40 10.71
CA SER A 48 -7.23 -11.63 11.48
C SER A 48 -6.33 -12.70 10.83
N ASP A 49 -6.92 -13.73 10.25
CA ASP A 49 -6.20 -14.78 9.53
C ASP A 49 -5.49 -14.24 8.28
N LEU A 50 -6.13 -13.33 7.54
CA LEU A 50 -5.48 -12.67 6.41
C LEU A 50 -4.37 -11.70 6.85
N LYS A 51 -4.57 -10.95 7.94
CA LYS A 51 -3.51 -10.12 8.54
C LYS A 51 -2.29 -10.98 8.88
N GLN A 52 -2.52 -12.12 9.53
CA GLN A 52 -1.46 -13.06 9.91
C GLN A 52 -0.77 -13.68 8.67
N ALA A 53 -1.55 -14.06 7.64
CA ALA A 53 -1.01 -14.61 6.41
C ALA A 53 -0.12 -13.60 5.67
N LEU A 54 -0.54 -12.33 5.57
CA LEU A 54 0.27 -11.26 4.98
C LEU A 54 1.53 -10.97 5.80
N ALA A 55 1.42 -11.00 7.14
CA ALA A 55 2.55 -10.77 8.04
C ALA A 55 3.59 -11.91 8.00
N SER A 56 3.14 -13.15 7.75
CA SER A 56 4.00 -14.33 7.69
C SER A 56 4.48 -14.66 6.27
N ASN A 57 4.08 -13.86 5.28
CA ASN A 57 4.47 -14.08 3.89
C ASN A 57 5.99 -13.92 3.70
N SER A 58 6.63 -14.88 3.04
CA SER A 58 8.07 -14.82 2.72
C SER A 58 8.40 -13.80 1.63
N GLY A 59 7.44 -13.50 0.75
CA GLY A 59 7.53 -12.44 -0.26
C GLY A 59 7.22 -11.06 0.32
N VAL A 60 7.21 -10.04 -0.54
CA VAL A 60 6.81 -8.68 -0.13
C VAL A 60 5.29 -8.60 0.01
N SER A 61 4.82 -8.08 1.14
CA SER A 61 3.41 -7.76 1.38
C SER A 61 3.21 -6.24 1.42
N LEU A 62 2.54 -5.69 0.41
CA LEU A 62 2.16 -4.29 0.33
C LEU A 62 0.70 -4.13 0.78
N ILE A 63 0.47 -3.39 1.84
CA ILE A 63 -0.83 -3.14 2.47
C ILE A 63 -1.14 -1.65 2.39
N GLY A 64 -2.43 -1.27 2.35
CA GLY A 64 -2.86 0.13 2.32
C GLY A 64 -2.98 0.71 0.90
N PRO A 65 -3.48 1.95 0.78
CA PRO A 65 -4.11 2.73 1.84
C PRO A 65 -5.50 2.19 2.23
N ARG A 66 -6.03 2.62 3.38
CA ARG A 66 -7.36 2.25 3.92
C ARG A 66 -7.55 0.75 4.22
N SER A 67 -6.49 -0.02 4.22
CA SER A 67 -6.58 -1.44 4.56
C SER A 67 -6.67 -1.63 6.07
N ALA A 68 -7.51 -2.59 6.51
CA ALA A 68 -7.83 -2.87 7.91
C ALA A 68 -8.40 -1.65 8.70
N ALA A 69 -8.89 -0.62 8.00
CA ALA A 69 -9.40 0.61 8.61
C ALA A 69 -10.73 0.45 9.35
N ARG A 70 -11.39 -0.70 9.22
CA ARG A 70 -12.68 -1.01 9.85
C ARG A 70 -12.70 -2.44 10.36
N ASP A 71 -13.42 -2.64 11.48
CA ASP A 71 -13.74 -3.97 11.99
C ASP A 71 -14.92 -4.61 11.23
N ALA A 72 -15.38 -5.79 11.69
CA ALA A 72 -16.51 -6.50 11.09
C ALA A 72 -17.86 -5.73 11.20
N HIS A 73 -17.95 -4.77 12.11
CA HIS A 73 -19.11 -3.90 12.30
C HIS A 73 -18.97 -2.54 11.61
N MET A 74 -17.91 -2.37 10.81
CA MET A 74 -17.57 -1.11 10.12
C MET A 74 -17.26 0.05 11.06
N THR A 75 -16.90 -0.24 12.32
CA THR A 75 -16.40 0.75 13.27
C THR A 75 -14.87 0.89 13.17
N ILE A 76 -14.30 1.93 13.76
CA ILE A 76 -12.85 2.09 13.87
C ILE A 76 -12.35 1.11 14.93
N PRO A 77 -11.44 0.18 14.59
CA PRO A 77 -10.97 -0.82 15.54
C PRO A 77 -10.09 -0.23 16.65
N GLN A 78 -10.00 -0.96 17.74
CA GLN A 78 -9.00 -0.73 18.78
C GLN A 78 -8.18 -2.02 18.93
N PRO A 79 -6.86 -1.95 18.83
CA PRO A 79 -6.02 -0.76 18.56
C PRO A 79 -6.31 -0.11 17.21
N LEU A 80 -5.81 1.14 17.02
CA LEU A 80 -6.00 1.87 15.75
C LEU A 80 -5.40 1.11 14.55
N PRO A 81 -6.00 1.26 13.36
CA PRO A 81 -5.55 0.56 12.16
C PRO A 81 -4.09 0.94 11.77
N PRO A 82 -3.42 0.09 10.96
CA PRO A 82 -3.92 -1.15 10.37
C PRO A 82 -3.81 -2.37 11.29
N ASP A 83 -3.10 -2.29 12.42
CA ASP A 83 -2.91 -3.39 13.39
C ASP A 83 -2.51 -4.70 12.69
N ILE A 84 -1.41 -4.65 11.95
CA ILE A 84 -0.82 -5.81 11.27
C ILE A 84 0.30 -6.39 12.14
N PRO A 85 0.32 -7.70 12.42
CA PRO A 85 1.40 -8.32 13.19
C PRO A 85 2.79 -7.99 12.62
N HIS A 86 3.74 -7.67 13.49
CA HIS A 86 5.13 -7.35 13.13
C HIS A 86 5.33 -6.05 12.33
N LEU A 87 4.30 -5.24 12.17
CA LEU A 87 4.38 -3.94 11.50
C LEU A 87 3.93 -2.84 12.47
N ASP A 88 4.89 -2.11 13.02
CA ASP A 88 4.63 -1.00 13.93
C ASP A 88 4.29 0.26 13.13
N VAL A 89 3.03 0.30 12.68
CA VAL A 89 2.43 1.43 11.97
C VAL A 89 1.01 1.63 12.50
N THR A 90 0.69 2.87 12.82
CA THR A 90 -0.64 3.31 13.23
C THR A 90 -1.11 4.46 12.35
N VAL A 91 -2.36 4.43 11.93
CA VAL A 91 -3.02 5.54 11.24
C VAL A 91 -3.69 6.43 12.29
N SER A 92 -3.09 7.59 12.58
CA SER A 92 -3.59 8.52 13.59
C SER A 92 -4.63 9.49 13.04
N ALA A 93 -4.54 9.84 11.75
CA ALA A 93 -5.49 10.70 11.07
C ALA A 93 -5.60 10.38 9.59
N VAL A 94 -6.67 10.84 8.96
CA VAL A 94 -6.90 10.72 7.52
C VAL A 94 -7.26 12.08 6.93
N GLU A 95 -6.82 12.32 5.72
CA GLU A 95 -7.08 13.57 4.99
C GLU A 95 -7.59 13.27 3.58
N SER A 96 -8.61 14.02 3.17
CA SER A 96 -9.06 14.08 1.79
C SER A 96 -8.46 15.31 1.13
N LEU A 97 -7.72 15.10 0.05
CA LEU A 97 -7.09 16.18 -0.70
C LEU A 97 -8.01 16.70 -1.80
N ARG A 98 -7.95 17.98 -2.03
CA ARG A 98 -8.60 18.59 -3.19
C ARG A 98 -7.90 18.16 -4.48
N PRO A 99 -8.64 17.91 -5.58
CA PRO A 99 -8.04 17.46 -6.84
C PRO A 99 -6.99 18.42 -7.43
N ASP A 100 -7.13 19.71 -7.14
CA ASP A 100 -6.24 20.80 -7.60
C ASP A 100 -5.04 21.04 -6.66
N MET A 101 -4.92 20.27 -5.56
CA MET A 101 -3.87 20.41 -4.55
C MET A 101 -3.20 19.05 -4.25
N PRO A 102 -2.56 18.39 -5.21
CA PRO A 102 -1.78 17.20 -4.95
C PRO A 102 -0.55 17.53 -4.09
N ILE A 103 -0.08 16.58 -3.30
CA ILE A 103 1.14 16.72 -2.49
C ILE A 103 2.28 16.03 -3.22
N ALA A 104 3.30 16.77 -3.62
CA ALA A 104 4.45 16.23 -4.31
C ALA A 104 5.23 15.23 -3.41
N LEU A 105 5.70 14.14 -3.99
CA LEU A 105 6.60 13.18 -3.36
C LEU A 105 8.04 13.72 -3.37
N SER A 106 8.91 13.13 -2.56
CA SER A 106 10.35 13.44 -2.53
C SER A 106 11.06 13.04 -3.83
N GLY A 107 10.52 12.05 -4.54
CA GLY A 107 10.92 11.64 -5.89
C GLY A 107 9.89 12.05 -6.94
N ALA A 108 9.61 11.19 -7.91
CA ALA A 108 8.60 11.46 -8.93
C ALA A 108 7.17 11.24 -8.40
N GLY A 109 6.22 11.95 -9.00
CA GLY A 109 4.80 11.83 -8.73
C GLY A 109 4.30 12.58 -7.51
N ALA A 110 3.03 12.33 -7.17
CA ALA A 110 2.32 13.03 -6.11
C ALA A 110 1.25 12.15 -5.45
N ILE A 111 0.89 12.53 -4.23
CA ILE A 111 -0.30 12.02 -3.52
C ILE A 111 -1.52 12.73 -4.08
N LYS A 112 -2.56 11.98 -4.44
CA LYS A 112 -3.83 12.50 -4.94
C LYS A 112 -5.01 12.02 -4.09
N GLY A 113 -5.93 12.91 -3.81
CA GLY A 113 -7.26 12.61 -3.26
C GLY A 113 -7.32 12.11 -1.82
N TYR A 114 -6.34 11.33 -1.34
CA TYR A 114 -6.38 10.71 -0.01
C TYR A 114 -4.99 10.43 0.56
N ARG A 115 -4.80 10.78 1.83
CA ARG A 115 -3.64 10.36 2.62
C ARG A 115 -4.01 10.01 4.05
N GLU A 116 -3.18 9.18 4.66
CA GLU A 116 -3.20 8.80 6.07
C GLU A 116 -1.95 9.38 6.74
N VAL A 117 -2.09 9.86 7.96
CA VAL A 117 -0.97 10.25 8.81
C VAL A 117 -0.49 8.98 9.52
N LEU A 118 0.75 8.59 9.24
CA LEU A 118 1.35 7.37 9.75
C LEU A 118 2.25 7.68 10.94
N GLU A 119 2.10 6.91 12.02
CA GLU A 119 2.92 6.95 13.23
C GLU A 119 3.41 5.53 13.56
N GLY A 120 4.50 5.41 14.31
CA GLY A 120 5.09 4.14 14.73
C GLY A 120 6.61 4.08 14.49
N ASP A 121 7.23 2.97 14.89
CA ASP A 121 8.69 2.79 14.82
C ASP A 121 9.14 2.05 13.54
N ALA A 122 8.20 1.69 12.63
CA ALA A 122 8.56 1.13 11.33
C ALA A 122 9.37 2.13 10.49
N THR A 123 10.23 1.63 9.63
CA THR A 123 11.13 2.47 8.82
C THR A 123 10.35 3.22 7.74
N PRO A 124 10.48 4.56 7.63
CA PRO A 124 9.94 5.30 6.49
C PRO A 124 10.57 4.83 5.18
N ILE A 125 9.72 4.54 4.17
CA ILE A 125 10.14 4.04 2.85
C ILE A 125 9.90 5.10 1.77
N LEU A 126 8.82 5.88 1.91
CA LEU A 126 8.47 6.94 0.98
C LEU A 126 8.09 8.19 1.78
N LEU A 127 8.58 9.33 1.33
CA LEU A 127 8.32 10.63 1.95
C LEU A 127 7.65 11.59 0.96
N SER A 128 6.86 12.53 1.47
CA SER A 128 6.47 13.72 0.73
C SER A 128 7.66 14.67 0.56
N LYS A 129 7.56 15.64 -0.34
CA LYS A 129 8.58 16.69 -0.49
C LYS A 129 8.70 17.56 0.77
N ALA A 130 7.67 17.62 1.59
CA ALA A 130 7.66 18.32 2.88
C ALA A 130 8.29 17.50 4.03
N GLY A 131 8.60 16.21 3.79
CA GLY A 131 9.17 15.29 4.77
C GLY A 131 8.15 14.44 5.52
N ASP A 132 6.86 14.53 5.18
CA ASP A 132 5.83 13.68 5.81
C ASP A 132 6.00 12.23 5.33
N THR A 133 5.79 11.28 6.23
CA THR A 133 5.84 9.85 5.92
C THR A 133 4.62 9.42 5.11
N VAL A 134 4.85 8.83 3.95
CA VAL A 134 3.84 8.35 3.00
C VAL A 134 3.72 6.83 3.01
N ALA A 135 4.83 6.13 3.21
CA ALA A 135 4.87 4.69 3.40
C ALA A 135 5.92 4.31 4.44
N MET A 136 5.61 3.27 5.21
CA MET A 136 6.48 2.69 6.23
C MET A 136 6.58 1.17 6.05
N GLY A 137 7.65 0.57 6.57
CA GLY A 137 7.77 -0.88 6.51
C GLY A 137 8.74 -1.47 7.50
N ASN A 138 8.58 -2.77 7.72
CA ASN A 138 9.50 -3.60 8.49
C ASN A 138 9.75 -4.91 7.72
N GLY A 139 11.02 -5.18 7.38
CA GLY A 139 11.35 -6.35 6.56
C GLY A 139 10.58 -6.34 5.24
N ASN A 140 9.83 -7.39 4.96
CA ASN A 140 9.02 -7.54 3.75
C ASN A 140 7.60 -6.94 3.85
N LEU A 141 7.21 -6.47 5.03
CA LEU A 141 5.93 -5.82 5.24
C LEU A 141 6.03 -4.33 4.93
N VAL A 142 5.12 -3.82 4.11
CA VAL A 142 5.06 -2.41 3.72
C VAL A 142 3.64 -1.91 3.82
N TYR A 143 3.44 -0.76 4.45
CA TYR A 143 2.19 -0.04 4.49
C TYR A 143 2.30 1.27 3.71
N LEU A 144 1.46 1.44 2.71
CA LEU A 144 1.31 2.68 1.96
C LEU A 144 0.10 3.44 2.50
N GLY A 145 0.31 4.65 3.04
CA GLY A 145 -0.74 5.47 3.63
C GLY A 145 -1.41 6.44 2.66
N SER A 146 -1.17 6.33 1.36
CA SER A 146 -1.65 7.36 0.44
C SER A 146 -2.02 6.81 -0.93
N TRP A 147 -2.95 7.49 -1.62
CA TRP A 147 -3.22 7.21 -3.02
C TRP A 147 -2.28 8.05 -3.89
N LEU A 148 -1.42 7.39 -4.64
CA LEU A 148 -0.44 8.02 -5.51
C LEU A 148 -0.99 8.20 -6.94
N ASP A 149 -0.43 9.13 -7.68
CA ASP A 149 -0.59 9.17 -9.13
C ASP A 149 0.24 8.04 -9.80
N GLN A 150 0.17 7.92 -11.13
CA GLN A 150 0.85 6.84 -11.84
C GLN A 150 2.37 6.89 -11.69
N ASP A 151 2.96 8.07 -11.75
CA ASP A 151 4.42 8.23 -11.63
C ASP A 151 4.89 7.90 -10.21
N GLY A 152 4.14 8.33 -9.19
CA GLY A 152 4.39 7.99 -7.80
C GLY A 152 4.27 6.48 -7.53
N PHE A 153 3.25 5.81 -8.09
CA PHE A 153 3.15 4.36 -7.98
C PHE A 153 4.31 3.64 -8.66
N ILE A 154 4.70 4.04 -9.87
CA ILE A 154 5.82 3.41 -10.59
C ILE A 154 7.11 3.54 -9.78
N GLU A 155 7.43 4.75 -9.31
CA GLU A 155 8.64 5.00 -8.52
C GLU A 155 8.64 4.23 -7.19
N PHE A 156 7.50 4.15 -6.53
CA PHE A 156 7.35 3.42 -5.27
C PHE A 156 7.41 1.89 -5.45
N LEU A 157 6.79 1.36 -6.50
CA LEU A 157 6.69 -0.08 -6.72
C LEU A 157 7.97 -0.70 -7.30
N GLU A 158 8.73 0.03 -8.11
CA GLU A 158 9.95 -0.49 -8.76
C GLU A 158 10.97 -1.04 -7.73
N PRO A 159 11.33 -0.32 -6.65
CA PRO A 159 12.20 -0.86 -5.60
C PRO A 159 11.60 -2.06 -4.86
N LEU A 160 10.29 -2.08 -4.63
CA LEU A 160 9.61 -3.20 -3.98
C LEU A 160 9.61 -4.45 -4.87
N CYS A 161 9.38 -4.30 -6.17
CA CYS A 161 9.51 -5.39 -7.14
C CYS A 161 10.93 -5.96 -7.11
N ARG A 162 11.95 -5.10 -7.16
CA ARG A 162 13.36 -5.52 -7.08
C ARG A 162 13.66 -6.26 -5.78
N LYS A 163 13.17 -5.77 -4.65
CA LYS A 163 13.29 -6.42 -3.35
C LYS A 163 12.62 -7.81 -3.33
N ALA A 164 11.49 -7.95 -4.01
CA ALA A 164 10.77 -9.21 -4.17
C ALA A 164 11.44 -10.17 -5.18
N GLY A 165 12.55 -9.80 -5.83
CA GLY A 165 13.18 -10.58 -6.89
C GLY A 165 12.33 -10.64 -8.17
N ILE A 166 11.54 -9.59 -8.45
CA ILE A 166 10.76 -9.43 -9.67
C ILE A 166 11.56 -8.52 -10.61
N GLU A 167 11.86 -9.01 -11.79
CA GLU A 167 12.46 -8.20 -12.86
C GLU A 167 11.42 -7.21 -13.40
N THR A 168 11.83 -5.96 -13.53
CA THR A 168 10.99 -4.91 -14.08
C THR A 168 11.55 -4.41 -15.41
N ILE A 169 10.66 -4.22 -16.36
CA ILE A 169 10.99 -3.62 -17.68
C ILE A 169 10.02 -2.45 -17.85
N LYS A 170 10.56 -1.23 -17.91
CA LYS A 170 9.72 -0.06 -18.21
C LYS A 170 9.18 -0.22 -19.63
N MET A 171 7.86 -0.44 -19.73
CA MET A 171 7.19 -0.50 -21.02
C MET A 171 7.16 0.91 -21.64
N PRO A 172 7.45 1.06 -22.93
CA PRO A 172 7.27 2.35 -23.61
C PRO A 172 5.81 2.78 -23.56
N GLU A 173 5.58 4.09 -23.51
CA GLU A 173 4.24 4.71 -23.56
C GLU A 173 3.52 4.44 -24.87
#